data_17a34e2fb06c747bdd875976b0466f8c
#
_entry.id   17a34e2fb06c747bdd875976b0466f8c
#
_cell.length_a   1.000
_cell.length_b   1.000
_cell.length_c   1.000
_cell.angle_alpha   90.00
_cell.angle_beta   90.00
_cell.angle_gamma   90.00
#
_symmetry.space_group_name_H-M   'P 1'
#
loop_
_entity.id
_entity.type
_entity.pdbx_description
1 polymer ?
#
loop_
_entity_poly.entity_id
_entity_poly.type
_entity_poly.pdbx_seq_one_letter_code
_entity_poly.pdbx_strand_id
1 'polypeptide(L)'
;MERKKKRIEEFLELSAETTKYYSYADYFVKTPLFTSLRVSNSAADSLTDFTLTVKSDSGLIVETQKQIDEIPFESSVEVEFGDVISPLYFADLNEIKKVSVILELAHEKRTVKCFITEVTVLPFEYWQGAEGNGETLAGFVRPKLGDCGRLKADMRAQLKKWNVSDDFSGYDGADKNLVRKVAASLFTALRHYSFEREDCDLTSPSAIGGGVKLLSERRAKPMELALLAAATLESAGLNSVIVYGDKQVAVGVWLYSGCFQDICSDDVELLSSYVSDGINNLSCFDVDDLFSDKTVAYSTSENHFLQKVQNGDYDKILDIKRARLNRLTPLPTRYKTVKGYEILSEDETSPDEAPKDLAFVKKIFNLEGKLTRDKQWERRLLDLSLKNSLLNFTPKNAVQIISVDSDSVYQAVCSPSPMRVTPANLSSLGITEKTPRFG
;
A
#
# COMPACT_ATOMS: atom_id res chain seq x y z
N MET A 1 37.85 12.20 -49.38
CA MET A 1 36.69 11.50 -48.76
C MET A 1 36.52 12.02 -47.33
N GLU A 2 35.69 13.04 -47.19
CA GLU A 2 35.32 13.54 -45.85
C GLU A 2 34.48 12.47 -45.12
N ARG A 3 35.01 11.88 -44.06
CA ARG A 3 34.22 11.10 -43.12
C ARG A 3 33.25 12.09 -42.45
N LYS A 4 31.95 12.07 -42.86
CA LYS A 4 30.88 12.72 -42.09
C LYS A 4 31.02 12.24 -40.65
N LYS A 5 31.39 13.14 -39.72
CA LYS A 5 31.29 12.83 -38.28
C LYS A 5 29.84 12.45 -38.02
N LYS A 6 29.59 11.19 -37.70
CA LYS A 6 28.28 10.76 -37.25
C LYS A 6 27.93 11.58 -36.00
N ARG A 7 26.68 12.04 -35.92
CA ARG A 7 26.21 12.82 -34.79
C ARG A 7 25.99 11.87 -33.61
N ILE A 8 26.20 12.32 -32.38
CA ILE A 8 25.96 11.55 -31.14
C ILE A 8 24.59 10.91 -31.16
N GLU A 9 23.59 11.58 -31.70
CA GLU A 9 22.22 11.13 -31.86
C GLU A 9 22.08 9.78 -32.61
N GLU A 10 23.01 9.46 -33.50
CA GLU A 10 22.98 8.23 -34.31
C GLU A 10 23.43 6.98 -33.51
N PHE A 11 24.13 7.18 -32.40
CA PHE A 11 24.64 6.10 -31.54
C PHE A 11 23.81 5.85 -30.30
N LEU A 12 22.89 6.76 -29.99
CA LEU A 12 22.03 6.66 -28.81
C LEU A 12 20.68 6.06 -29.17
N GLU A 13 20.21 5.16 -28.31
CA GLU A 13 18.86 4.63 -28.33
C GLU A 13 18.21 4.87 -26.96
N LEU A 14 16.99 5.41 -26.96
CA LEU A 14 16.18 5.59 -25.78
C LEU A 14 14.95 4.70 -25.90
N SER A 15 14.77 3.79 -24.96
CA SER A 15 13.63 2.86 -24.90
C SER A 15 13.01 2.86 -23.52
N ALA A 16 11.70 2.74 -23.47
CA ALA A 16 10.96 2.63 -22.24
C ALA A 16 9.71 1.75 -22.42
N GLU A 17 9.42 0.97 -21.43
CA GLU A 17 8.18 0.22 -21.28
C GLU A 17 7.46 0.72 -20.04
N THR A 18 6.17 1.01 -20.16
CA THR A 18 5.32 1.41 -19.06
C THR A 18 4.37 0.28 -18.67
N THR A 19 3.87 0.31 -17.44
CA THR A 19 2.73 -0.51 -17.07
C THR A 19 1.55 -0.22 -18.00
N LYS A 20 0.80 -1.25 -18.38
CA LYS A 20 -0.37 -1.13 -19.29
C LYS A 20 -1.43 -0.21 -18.69
N TYR A 21 -1.70 -0.36 -17.41
CA TYR A 21 -2.65 0.43 -16.64
C TYR A 21 -1.96 1.03 -15.42
N TYR A 22 -2.39 2.23 -15.03
CA TYR A 22 -1.92 2.88 -13.82
C TYR A 22 -3.08 3.55 -13.09
N SER A 23 -3.27 3.23 -11.82
CA SER A 23 -4.35 3.72 -10.98
C SER A 23 -3.80 4.50 -9.76
N TYR A 24 -4.70 5.13 -9.00
CA TYR A 24 -4.31 5.71 -7.72
C TYR A 24 -3.78 4.65 -6.74
N ALA A 25 -4.33 3.43 -6.80
CA ALA A 25 -3.86 2.33 -5.96
C ALA A 25 -2.41 1.94 -6.27
N ASP A 26 -1.98 2.01 -7.55
CA ASP A 26 -0.59 1.77 -7.93
C ASP A 26 0.35 2.85 -7.38
N TYR A 27 -0.05 4.11 -7.49
CA TYR A 27 0.67 5.21 -6.86
C TYR A 27 0.79 4.99 -5.35
N PHE A 28 -0.29 4.57 -4.71
CA PHE A 28 -0.36 4.38 -3.26
C PHE A 28 0.56 3.27 -2.75
N VAL A 29 0.64 2.15 -3.46
CA VAL A 29 1.56 1.04 -3.15
C VAL A 29 2.96 1.23 -3.76
N LYS A 30 3.19 2.37 -4.43
CA LYS A 30 4.47 2.75 -5.09
C LYS A 30 4.89 1.79 -6.21
N THR A 31 3.93 1.30 -6.97
CA THR A 31 4.21 0.56 -8.20
C THR A 31 4.94 1.50 -9.17
N PRO A 32 6.11 1.11 -9.71
CA PRO A 32 6.81 1.95 -10.67
C PRO A 32 6.00 2.09 -11.97
N LEU A 33 5.99 3.32 -12.54
CA LEU A 33 5.35 3.59 -13.83
C LEU A 33 6.07 2.87 -14.97
N PHE A 34 7.39 2.86 -14.94
CA PHE A 34 8.23 2.21 -15.93
C PHE A 34 8.62 0.81 -15.46
N THR A 35 8.34 -0.19 -16.28
CA THR A 35 8.83 -1.56 -16.10
C THR A 35 10.25 -1.71 -16.62
N SER A 36 10.62 -0.91 -17.62
CA SER A 36 11.98 -0.78 -18.14
C SER A 36 12.18 0.62 -18.72
N LEU A 37 13.32 1.22 -18.44
CA LEU A 37 13.72 2.50 -19.03
C LEU A 37 15.23 2.46 -19.25
N ARG A 38 15.66 2.48 -20.51
CA ARG A 38 17.06 2.29 -20.88
C ARG A 38 17.55 3.33 -21.87
N VAL A 39 18.80 3.73 -21.66
CA VAL A 39 19.55 4.51 -22.62
C VAL A 39 20.74 3.66 -23.07
N SER A 40 20.82 3.39 -24.37
CA SER A 40 21.86 2.54 -24.96
C SER A 40 22.81 3.39 -25.81
N ASN A 41 24.10 3.05 -25.75
CA ASN A 41 25.15 3.66 -26.53
C ASN A 41 25.79 2.61 -27.44
N SER A 42 25.71 2.79 -28.76
CA SER A 42 26.34 1.92 -29.76
C SER A 42 27.64 2.52 -30.33
N ALA A 43 28.16 3.60 -29.74
CA ALA A 43 29.44 4.18 -30.12
C ALA A 43 30.61 3.35 -29.55
N ALA A 44 31.78 3.49 -30.18
CA ALA A 44 33.03 2.87 -29.72
C ALA A 44 33.63 3.55 -28.47
N ASP A 45 33.10 4.70 -28.08
CA ASP A 45 33.55 5.48 -26.93
C ASP A 45 32.40 5.65 -25.92
N SER A 46 32.73 5.76 -24.62
CA SER A 46 31.79 6.17 -23.59
C SER A 46 31.27 7.58 -23.84
N LEU A 47 30.00 7.80 -23.57
CA LEU A 47 29.35 9.11 -23.70
C LEU A 47 28.98 9.63 -22.31
N THR A 48 29.22 10.93 -22.04
CA THR A 48 29.03 11.52 -20.71
C THR A 48 28.06 12.70 -20.74
N ASP A 49 27.62 13.13 -19.55
CA ASP A 49 26.89 14.37 -19.29
C ASP A 49 25.51 14.48 -19.96
N PHE A 50 24.70 13.46 -19.80
CA PHE A 50 23.32 13.46 -20.26
C PHE A 50 22.34 13.82 -19.15
N THR A 51 21.24 14.46 -19.55
CA THR A 51 20.09 14.70 -18.69
C THR A 51 18.88 14.02 -19.32
N LEU A 52 18.25 13.10 -18.58
CA LEU A 52 16.98 12.50 -18.98
C LEU A 52 15.85 13.20 -18.24
N THR A 53 14.90 13.76 -19.01
CA THR A 53 13.70 14.43 -18.49
C THR A 53 12.47 13.56 -18.76
N VAL A 54 11.63 13.35 -17.76
CA VAL A 54 10.31 12.73 -17.90
C VAL A 54 9.23 13.77 -17.64
N LYS A 55 8.20 13.80 -18.50
CA LYS A 55 7.04 14.68 -18.37
C LYS A 55 5.81 14.10 -19.04
N SER A 56 4.64 14.66 -18.79
CA SER A 56 3.39 14.33 -19.48
C SER A 56 2.70 15.61 -19.96
N ASP A 57 1.89 15.46 -20.98
CA ASP A 57 1.06 16.54 -21.53
C ASP A 57 -0.15 16.89 -20.66
N SER A 58 -0.55 15.96 -19.79
CA SER A 58 -1.80 16.03 -19.00
C SER A 58 -1.61 16.42 -17.53
N GLY A 59 -0.36 16.54 -17.06
CA GLY A 59 -0.06 16.79 -15.64
C GLY A 59 -0.11 15.56 -14.76
N LEU A 60 -0.20 14.34 -15.32
CA LEU A 60 -0.04 13.08 -14.58
C LEU A 60 1.35 12.99 -13.96
N ILE A 61 2.36 13.38 -14.73
CA ILE A 61 3.77 13.31 -14.32
C ILE A 61 4.24 14.71 -13.95
N VAL A 62 4.82 14.83 -12.76
CA VAL A 62 5.60 16.01 -12.36
C VAL A 62 6.91 15.98 -13.12
N GLU A 63 7.16 17.00 -13.94
CA GLU A 63 8.39 17.06 -14.72
C GLU A 63 9.60 16.87 -13.83
N THR A 64 10.36 15.83 -14.12
CA THR A 64 11.51 15.42 -13.31
C THR A 64 12.70 15.13 -14.22
N GLN A 65 13.90 15.53 -13.75
CA GLN A 65 15.15 15.34 -14.47
C GLN A 65 16.08 14.44 -13.67
N LYS A 66 16.79 13.57 -14.38
CA LYS A 66 17.86 12.73 -13.83
C LYS A 66 19.12 12.85 -14.66
N GLN A 67 20.24 13.07 -13.98
CA GLN A 67 21.56 13.07 -14.61
C GLN A 67 22.06 11.65 -14.85
N ILE A 68 22.68 11.45 -16.02
CA ILE A 68 23.37 10.22 -16.40
C ILE A 68 24.82 10.63 -16.69
N ASP A 69 25.68 10.34 -15.73
CA ASP A 69 27.08 10.78 -15.78
C ASP A 69 27.83 10.13 -16.92
N GLU A 70 27.62 8.83 -17.15
CA GLU A 70 28.28 8.06 -18.21
C GLU A 70 27.38 6.98 -18.77
N ILE A 71 27.38 6.81 -20.09
CA ILE A 71 26.81 5.66 -20.80
C ILE A 71 28.01 4.93 -21.44
N PRO A 72 28.46 3.76 -20.91
CA PRO A 72 29.64 3.09 -21.40
C PRO A 72 29.53 2.70 -22.89
N PHE A 73 30.65 2.52 -23.56
CA PHE A 73 30.70 2.11 -24.96
C PHE A 73 30.02 0.75 -25.17
N GLU A 74 29.31 0.61 -26.27
CA GLU A 74 28.56 -0.61 -26.64
C GLU A 74 27.72 -1.20 -25.51
N SER A 75 27.13 -0.33 -24.65
CA SER A 75 26.43 -0.74 -23.45
C SER A 75 25.13 0.05 -23.26
N SER A 76 24.35 -0.34 -22.25
CA SER A 76 23.14 0.37 -21.84
C SER A 76 23.12 0.64 -20.36
N VAL A 77 22.49 1.77 -19.98
CA VAL A 77 22.26 2.16 -18.60
C VAL A 77 20.76 2.12 -18.33
N GLU A 78 20.38 1.42 -17.27
CA GLU A 78 19.01 1.44 -16.78
C GLU A 78 18.79 2.65 -15.88
N VAL A 79 17.70 3.37 -16.11
CA VAL A 79 17.39 4.60 -15.38
C VAL A 79 16.10 4.41 -14.62
N GLU A 80 16.16 4.62 -13.32
CA GLU A 80 14.99 4.60 -12.46
C GLU A 80 14.62 6.02 -12.06
N PHE A 81 13.36 6.40 -12.24
CA PHE A 81 12.79 7.58 -11.63
C PHE A 81 12.12 7.18 -10.32
N GLY A 82 12.23 8.03 -9.31
CA GLY A 82 11.47 7.89 -8.08
C GLY A 82 9.99 8.21 -8.30
N ASP A 83 9.37 8.79 -7.29
CA ASP A 83 7.95 9.15 -7.31
C ASP A 83 7.73 10.37 -8.22
N VAL A 84 7.33 10.13 -9.47
CA VAL A 84 7.10 11.18 -10.48
C VAL A 84 5.62 11.46 -10.73
N ILE A 85 4.73 10.66 -10.13
CA ILE A 85 3.28 10.75 -10.34
C ILE A 85 2.65 11.82 -9.46
N SER A 86 1.79 12.64 -10.03
CA SER A 86 0.97 13.60 -9.29
C SER A 86 -0.29 12.93 -8.74
N PRO A 87 -0.45 12.75 -7.42
CA PRO A 87 -1.66 12.15 -6.85
C PRO A 87 -2.90 13.02 -7.09
N LEU A 88 -2.73 14.33 -7.25
CA LEU A 88 -3.84 15.26 -7.51
C LEU A 88 -4.49 15.00 -8.86
N TYR A 89 -3.76 14.42 -9.82
CA TYR A 89 -4.32 14.08 -11.12
C TYR A 89 -5.53 13.12 -11.01
N PHE A 90 -5.48 12.19 -10.06
CA PHE A 90 -6.54 11.21 -9.85
C PHE A 90 -7.78 11.78 -9.15
N ALA A 91 -7.68 12.92 -8.47
CA ALA A 91 -8.81 13.51 -7.78
C ALA A 91 -9.97 13.83 -8.74
N ASP A 92 -9.66 14.40 -9.91
CA ASP A 92 -10.64 14.80 -10.91
C ASP A 92 -10.83 13.79 -12.05
N LEU A 93 -10.09 12.68 -12.02
CA LEU A 93 -10.18 11.67 -13.07
C LEU A 93 -11.41 10.78 -12.86
N ASN A 94 -12.40 10.89 -13.76
CA ASN A 94 -13.66 10.12 -13.69
C ASN A 94 -13.79 9.08 -14.80
N GLU A 95 -12.95 9.14 -15.81
CA GLU A 95 -12.98 8.24 -16.98
C GLU A 95 -11.58 7.70 -17.24
N ILE A 96 -11.51 6.53 -17.85
CA ILE A 96 -10.23 5.94 -18.29
C ILE A 96 -9.63 6.84 -19.38
N LYS A 97 -8.38 7.24 -19.20
CA LYS A 97 -7.67 8.11 -20.14
C LYS A 97 -6.34 7.51 -20.56
N LYS A 98 -5.98 7.68 -21.82
CA LYS A 98 -4.62 7.47 -22.30
C LYS A 98 -3.84 8.76 -22.15
N VAL A 99 -2.66 8.66 -21.58
CA VAL A 99 -1.76 9.79 -21.31
C VAL A 99 -0.43 9.52 -21.98
N SER A 100 0.05 10.50 -22.73
CA SER A 100 1.37 10.45 -23.33
C SER A 100 2.46 10.77 -22.30
N VAL A 101 3.41 9.87 -22.20
CA VAL A 101 4.62 10.02 -21.38
C VAL A 101 5.77 10.35 -22.31
N ILE A 102 6.38 11.50 -22.09
CA ILE A 102 7.44 12.06 -22.94
C ILE A 102 8.76 11.97 -22.19
N LEU A 103 9.72 11.29 -22.81
CA LEU A 103 11.09 11.16 -22.35
C LEU A 103 12.00 11.94 -23.29
N GLU A 104 12.77 12.87 -22.75
CA GLU A 104 13.72 13.70 -23.50
C GLU A 104 15.14 13.51 -22.96
N LEU A 105 16.02 12.95 -23.77
CA LEU A 105 17.44 12.85 -23.47
C LEU A 105 18.15 14.07 -24.05
N ALA A 106 18.81 14.84 -23.20
CA ALA A 106 19.55 16.02 -23.58
C ALA A 106 21.04 15.86 -23.27
N HIS A 107 21.89 16.43 -24.13
CA HIS A 107 23.31 16.60 -23.97
C HIS A 107 23.65 18.07 -24.19
N GLU A 108 24.44 18.68 -23.32
CA GLU A 108 24.79 20.12 -23.38
C GLU A 108 23.56 21.03 -23.56
N LYS A 109 22.44 20.73 -22.86
CA LYS A 109 21.16 21.46 -22.94
C LYS A 109 20.41 21.33 -24.27
N ARG A 110 20.88 20.48 -25.18
CA ARG A 110 20.21 20.21 -26.46
C ARG A 110 19.58 18.80 -26.39
N THR A 111 18.31 18.71 -26.72
CA THR A 111 17.63 17.40 -26.85
C THR A 111 18.24 16.62 -28.02
N VAL A 112 18.77 15.43 -27.72
CA VAL A 112 19.41 14.53 -28.69
C VAL A 112 18.49 13.35 -29.02
N LYS A 113 17.62 12.94 -28.09
CA LYS A 113 16.58 11.91 -28.33
C LYS A 113 15.30 12.28 -27.62
N CYS A 114 14.19 11.91 -28.23
CA CYS A 114 12.86 11.98 -27.65
C CYS A 114 12.17 10.65 -27.89
N PHE A 115 11.55 10.12 -26.85
CA PHE A 115 10.74 8.90 -26.89
C PHE A 115 9.39 9.20 -26.27
N ILE A 116 8.32 8.75 -26.91
CA ILE A 116 6.95 8.93 -26.44
C ILE A 116 6.32 7.56 -26.30
N THR A 117 5.78 7.30 -25.13
CA THR A 117 4.98 6.10 -24.85
C THR A 117 3.62 6.52 -24.27
N GLU A 118 2.69 5.60 -24.18
CA GLU A 118 1.37 5.86 -23.64
C GLU A 118 1.13 4.94 -22.42
N VAL A 119 0.46 5.49 -21.42
CA VAL A 119 -0.08 4.72 -20.29
C VAL A 119 -1.60 4.94 -20.21
N THR A 120 -2.34 3.88 -19.93
CA THR A 120 -3.78 3.99 -19.68
C THR A 120 -3.99 4.25 -18.19
N VAL A 121 -4.47 5.45 -17.85
CA VAL A 121 -4.71 5.87 -16.47
C VAL A 121 -6.16 5.59 -16.10
N LEU A 122 -6.31 4.92 -14.96
CA LEU A 122 -7.61 4.49 -14.43
C LEU A 122 -8.14 5.48 -13.39
N PRO A 123 -9.46 5.69 -13.31
CA PRO A 123 -10.07 6.49 -12.26
C PRO A 123 -9.72 5.98 -10.86
N PHE A 124 -9.90 6.86 -9.86
CA PHE A 124 -9.48 6.65 -8.48
C PHE A 124 -9.94 5.31 -7.87
N GLU A 125 -11.15 4.88 -8.17
CA GLU A 125 -11.78 3.69 -7.57
C GLU A 125 -11.63 2.42 -8.43
N TYR A 126 -10.75 2.46 -9.44
CA TYR A 126 -10.52 1.33 -10.31
C TYR A 126 -9.36 0.47 -9.84
N TRP A 127 -9.58 -0.82 -9.93
CA TRP A 127 -8.55 -1.86 -9.84
C TRP A 127 -8.18 -2.34 -11.24
N GLN A 128 -6.91 -2.65 -11.45
CA GLN A 128 -6.39 -3.05 -12.77
C GLN A 128 -6.87 -4.42 -13.28
N GLY A 129 -7.33 -5.28 -12.38
CA GLY A 129 -7.63 -6.68 -12.67
C GLY A 129 -6.55 -7.63 -12.12
N ALA A 130 -6.78 -8.93 -12.29
CA ALA A 130 -5.94 -9.99 -11.72
C ALA A 130 -4.51 -10.02 -12.28
N GLU A 131 -4.31 -9.54 -13.52
CA GLU A 131 -2.97 -9.44 -14.13
C GLU A 131 -2.12 -8.29 -13.55
N GLY A 132 -2.75 -7.33 -12.85
CA GLY A 132 -2.06 -6.20 -12.25
C GLY A 132 -1.34 -6.54 -10.94
N ASN A 133 -0.81 -5.49 -10.29
CA ASN A 133 -0.20 -5.65 -8.98
C ASN A 133 -1.27 -6.00 -7.94
N GLY A 134 -1.26 -7.27 -7.47
CA GLY A 134 -2.23 -7.78 -6.49
C GLY A 134 -2.20 -7.06 -5.15
N GLU A 135 -1.08 -6.46 -4.76
CA GLU A 135 -0.95 -5.72 -3.51
C GLU A 135 -1.89 -4.50 -3.45
N THR A 136 -2.25 -3.93 -4.63
CA THR A 136 -3.16 -2.79 -4.72
C THR A 136 -4.53 -3.06 -4.12
N LEU A 137 -5.00 -4.33 -4.17
CA LEU A 137 -6.27 -4.75 -3.58
C LEU A 137 -6.31 -4.54 -2.06
N ALA A 138 -5.18 -4.69 -1.35
CA ALA A 138 -5.12 -4.48 0.09
C ALA A 138 -5.54 -3.07 0.50
N GLY A 139 -5.31 -2.08 -0.37
CA GLY A 139 -5.75 -0.71 -0.16
C GLY A 139 -7.28 -0.55 -0.20
N PHE A 140 -7.99 -1.38 -0.94
CA PHE A 140 -9.46 -1.33 -1.01
C PHE A 140 -10.14 -2.01 0.19
N VAL A 141 -9.41 -2.72 1.04
CA VAL A 141 -9.93 -3.26 2.30
C VAL A 141 -9.98 -2.13 3.33
N ARG A 142 -11.18 -1.62 3.62
CA ARG A 142 -11.43 -0.41 4.44
C ARG A 142 -12.25 -0.75 5.69
N PRO A 143 -11.62 -1.11 6.82
CA PRO A 143 -12.31 -1.62 8.01
C PRO A 143 -13.16 -0.59 8.76
N LYS A 144 -12.97 0.71 8.49
CA LYS A 144 -13.74 1.80 9.12
C LYS A 144 -15.02 2.18 8.36
N LEU A 145 -15.32 1.55 7.22
CA LEU A 145 -16.55 1.83 6.48
C LEU A 145 -17.81 1.54 7.31
N GLY A 146 -18.86 2.35 7.10
CA GLY A 146 -20.13 2.21 7.82
C GLY A 146 -20.80 0.84 7.64
N ASP A 147 -20.66 0.22 6.48
CA ASP A 147 -21.18 -1.13 6.19
C ASP A 147 -20.50 -2.21 7.04
N CYS A 148 -19.21 -2.08 7.37
CA CYS A 148 -18.52 -2.98 8.32
C CYS A 148 -19.16 -2.91 9.72
N GLY A 149 -19.55 -1.71 10.17
CA GLY A 149 -20.24 -1.52 11.45
C GLY A 149 -21.60 -2.22 11.48
N ARG A 150 -22.39 -2.13 10.39
CA ARG A 150 -23.68 -2.82 10.25
C ARG A 150 -23.49 -4.32 10.25
N LEU A 151 -22.58 -4.85 9.44
CA LEU A 151 -22.28 -6.27 9.40
C LEU A 151 -21.82 -6.81 10.76
N LYS A 152 -21.00 -6.08 11.50
CA LYS A 152 -20.63 -6.48 12.87
C LYS A 152 -21.83 -6.57 13.81
N ALA A 153 -22.81 -5.66 13.67
CA ALA A 153 -24.04 -5.76 14.45
C ALA A 153 -24.84 -7.03 14.10
N ASP A 154 -24.96 -7.35 12.80
CA ASP A 154 -25.64 -8.56 12.33
C ASP A 154 -24.90 -9.82 12.75
N MET A 155 -23.57 -9.84 12.70
CA MET A 155 -22.73 -10.93 13.20
C MET A 155 -22.96 -11.18 14.70
N ARG A 156 -22.98 -10.11 15.52
CA ARG A 156 -23.30 -10.23 16.95
C ARG A 156 -24.68 -10.83 17.18
N ALA A 157 -25.69 -10.38 16.44
CA ALA A 157 -27.03 -10.94 16.52
C ALA A 157 -27.05 -12.44 16.17
N GLN A 158 -26.25 -12.84 15.19
CA GLN A 158 -26.14 -14.26 14.78
C GLN A 158 -25.39 -15.10 15.80
N LEU A 159 -24.27 -14.60 16.37
CA LEU A 159 -23.52 -15.29 17.42
C LEU A 159 -24.38 -15.51 18.68
N LYS A 160 -25.19 -14.52 19.06
CA LYS A 160 -26.16 -14.65 20.16
C LYS A 160 -27.19 -15.75 19.90
N LYS A 161 -27.71 -15.87 18.68
CA LYS A 161 -28.62 -16.99 18.32
C LYS A 161 -27.95 -18.35 18.43
N TRP A 162 -26.64 -18.41 18.23
CA TRP A 162 -25.87 -19.66 18.39
C TRP A 162 -25.36 -19.89 19.81
N ASN A 163 -25.70 -19.04 20.79
CA ASN A 163 -25.19 -19.05 22.16
C ASN A 163 -23.65 -19.02 22.22
N VAL A 164 -23.04 -18.18 21.35
CA VAL A 164 -21.59 -17.94 21.28
C VAL A 164 -21.32 -16.51 21.75
N SER A 165 -20.13 -16.29 22.35
CA SER A 165 -19.69 -14.93 22.72
C SER A 165 -19.71 -14.02 21.49
N ASP A 166 -20.26 -12.84 21.66
CA ASP A 166 -20.36 -11.78 20.64
C ASP A 166 -19.31 -10.67 20.84
N ASP A 167 -18.32 -10.93 21.69
CA ASP A 167 -17.18 -10.04 21.86
C ASP A 167 -16.15 -10.27 20.75
N PHE A 168 -15.83 -9.17 20.03
CA PHE A 168 -14.82 -9.17 18.98
C PHE A 168 -13.46 -8.72 19.55
N SER A 169 -12.88 -9.54 20.43
CA SER A 169 -11.55 -9.33 21.01
C SER A 169 -10.40 -9.84 20.12
N GLY A 170 -10.69 -10.12 18.84
CA GLY A 170 -9.71 -10.69 17.93
C GLY A 170 -9.32 -12.11 18.32
N TYR A 171 -8.01 -12.32 18.55
CA TYR A 171 -7.48 -13.65 18.94
C TYR A 171 -7.27 -13.80 20.45
N ASP A 172 -7.51 -12.76 21.24
CA ASP A 172 -7.28 -12.80 22.67
C ASP A 172 -8.27 -13.76 23.38
N GLY A 173 -7.75 -14.83 23.94
CA GLY A 173 -8.56 -15.86 24.59
C GLY A 173 -9.47 -16.68 23.67
N ALA A 174 -9.38 -16.49 22.34
CA ALA A 174 -10.17 -17.23 21.36
C ALA A 174 -9.46 -18.52 20.95
N ASP A 175 -10.24 -19.62 20.89
CA ASP A 175 -9.80 -20.83 20.22
C ASP A 175 -10.14 -20.77 18.71
N LYS A 176 -9.55 -21.68 17.91
CA LYS A 176 -9.79 -21.76 16.46
C LYS A 176 -11.29 -21.92 16.13
N ASN A 177 -12.05 -22.62 16.97
CA ASN A 177 -13.48 -22.85 16.74
C ASN A 177 -14.30 -21.57 16.94
N LEU A 178 -13.93 -20.74 17.91
CA LEU A 178 -14.58 -19.46 18.13
C LEU A 178 -14.32 -18.52 16.93
N VAL A 179 -13.08 -18.41 16.48
CA VAL A 179 -12.73 -17.60 15.30
C VAL A 179 -13.49 -18.09 14.06
N ARG A 180 -13.56 -19.41 13.84
CA ARG A 180 -14.34 -19.98 12.73
C ARG A 180 -15.83 -19.66 12.84
N LYS A 181 -16.42 -19.66 14.04
CA LYS A 181 -17.82 -19.26 14.26
C LYS A 181 -18.04 -17.77 13.97
N VAL A 182 -17.07 -16.90 14.30
CA VAL A 182 -17.12 -15.49 13.93
C VAL A 182 -17.14 -15.33 12.42
N ALA A 183 -16.26 -16.02 11.69
CA ALA A 183 -16.27 -16.01 10.22
C ALA A 183 -17.60 -16.55 9.64
N ALA A 184 -18.12 -17.65 10.19
CA ALA A 184 -19.41 -18.20 9.79
C ALA A 184 -20.58 -17.22 10.07
N SER A 185 -20.50 -16.42 11.14
CA SER A 185 -21.51 -15.39 11.41
C SER A 185 -21.49 -14.27 10.37
N LEU A 186 -20.31 -13.87 9.88
CA LEU A 186 -20.17 -12.92 8.78
C LEU A 186 -20.78 -13.46 7.48
N PHE A 187 -20.41 -14.67 7.10
CA PHE A 187 -20.97 -15.34 5.92
C PHE A 187 -22.52 -15.37 6.00
N THR A 188 -23.06 -15.77 7.15
CA THR A 188 -24.52 -15.82 7.37
C THR A 188 -25.15 -14.43 7.30
N ALA A 189 -24.49 -13.42 7.89
CA ALA A 189 -24.96 -12.03 7.83
C ALA A 189 -24.99 -11.50 6.38
N LEU A 190 -23.92 -11.71 5.61
CA LEU A 190 -23.88 -11.30 4.20
C LEU A 190 -24.98 -11.98 3.37
N ARG A 191 -25.23 -13.27 3.58
CA ARG A 191 -26.29 -13.98 2.88
C ARG A 191 -27.69 -13.43 3.14
N HIS A 192 -27.95 -12.87 4.31
CA HIS A 192 -29.25 -12.27 4.62
C HIS A 192 -29.57 -11.05 3.76
N TYR A 193 -28.58 -10.42 3.14
CA TYR A 193 -28.79 -9.28 2.23
C TYR A 193 -29.29 -9.72 0.85
N SER A 194 -29.10 -10.99 0.45
CA SER A 194 -29.53 -11.53 -0.85
C SER A 194 -29.07 -10.67 -2.02
N PHE A 195 -27.76 -10.60 -2.20
CA PHE A 195 -27.15 -9.76 -3.22
C PHE A 195 -27.49 -10.24 -4.64
N GLU A 196 -27.83 -9.30 -5.52
CA GLU A 196 -27.83 -9.51 -6.95
C GLU A 196 -26.39 -9.44 -7.47
N ARG A 197 -25.98 -10.46 -8.24
CA ARG A 197 -24.63 -10.51 -8.80
C ARG A 197 -24.50 -9.55 -9.97
N GLU A 198 -23.50 -8.70 -9.96
CA GLU A 198 -23.04 -7.96 -11.12
C GLU A 198 -21.92 -8.73 -11.80
N ASP A 199 -22.02 -8.88 -13.12
CA ASP A 199 -20.98 -9.50 -13.91
C ASP A 199 -19.70 -8.65 -13.86
N CYS A 200 -18.60 -9.30 -13.59
CA CYS A 200 -17.29 -8.67 -13.53
C CYS A 200 -16.26 -9.62 -14.13
N ASP A 201 -15.55 -9.12 -15.12
CA ASP A 201 -14.33 -9.75 -15.61
C ASP A 201 -13.18 -9.30 -14.69
N LEU A 202 -12.66 -10.25 -13.91
CA LEU A 202 -11.56 -9.97 -12.97
C LEU A 202 -10.21 -9.76 -13.68
N THR A 203 -10.10 -10.10 -14.97
CA THR A 203 -8.87 -9.88 -15.76
C THR A 203 -8.76 -8.47 -16.31
N SER A 204 -9.87 -7.73 -16.35
CA SER A 204 -9.95 -6.38 -16.90
C SER A 204 -10.10 -5.31 -15.81
N PRO A 205 -9.63 -4.07 -16.09
CA PRO A 205 -9.84 -2.97 -15.16
C PRO A 205 -11.31 -2.74 -14.87
N SER A 206 -11.65 -2.71 -13.59
CA SER A 206 -13.02 -2.47 -13.15
C SER A 206 -13.10 -1.54 -11.96
N ALA A 207 -14.16 -0.72 -11.89
CA ALA A 207 -14.47 0.02 -10.69
C ALA A 207 -14.77 -0.98 -9.57
N ILE A 208 -14.04 -0.86 -8.48
CA ILE A 208 -14.35 -1.50 -7.21
C ILE A 208 -15.05 -0.44 -6.39
N GLY A 209 -16.37 -0.52 -6.34
CA GLY A 209 -17.19 0.49 -5.68
C GLY A 209 -16.72 0.78 -4.27
N GLY A 210 -16.82 2.03 -3.86
CA GLY A 210 -16.30 2.50 -2.58
C GLY A 210 -16.97 1.92 -1.33
N GLY A 211 -17.56 0.74 -1.39
CA GLY A 211 -18.09 -0.03 -0.25
C GLY A 211 -19.19 0.66 0.57
N VAL A 212 -19.48 1.92 0.28
CA VAL A 212 -20.32 2.77 1.16
C VAL A 212 -21.80 2.41 1.06
N LYS A 213 -22.21 1.65 0.04
CA LYS A 213 -23.64 1.40 -0.25
C LYS A 213 -23.99 -0.03 -0.63
N LEU A 214 -23.05 -0.96 -0.63
CA LEU A 214 -23.30 -2.34 -1.05
C LEU A 214 -24.47 -2.98 -0.31
N LEU A 215 -24.53 -2.82 1.01
CA LEU A 215 -25.61 -3.37 1.83
C LEU A 215 -26.98 -2.73 1.54
N SER A 216 -27.01 -1.47 1.09
CA SER A 216 -28.27 -0.78 0.77
C SER A 216 -28.74 -1.04 -0.65
N GLU A 217 -27.82 -1.14 -1.60
CA GLU A 217 -28.11 -1.34 -3.02
C GLU A 217 -28.38 -2.82 -3.33
N ARG A 218 -27.84 -3.73 -2.53
CA ARG A 218 -27.95 -5.19 -2.68
C ARG A 218 -27.53 -5.71 -4.05
N ARG A 219 -26.63 -5.00 -4.70
CA ARG A 219 -25.98 -5.38 -5.94
C ARG A 219 -24.50 -5.30 -5.73
N ALA A 220 -23.77 -6.31 -6.15
CA ALA A 220 -22.34 -6.35 -5.92
C ALA A 220 -21.62 -7.24 -6.93
N LYS A 221 -20.36 -6.89 -7.18
CA LYS A 221 -19.40 -7.77 -7.82
C LYS A 221 -18.78 -8.72 -6.79
N PRO A 222 -18.37 -9.93 -7.17
CA PRO A 222 -17.74 -10.87 -6.24
C PRO A 222 -16.56 -10.26 -5.47
N MET A 223 -15.68 -9.52 -6.14
CA MET A 223 -14.52 -8.88 -5.51
C MET A 223 -14.95 -7.82 -4.48
N GLU A 224 -16.00 -7.05 -4.73
CA GLU A 224 -16.49 -6.04 -3.77
C GLU A 224 -17.01 -6.68 -2.48
N LEU A 225 -17.71 -7.81 -2.56
CA LEU A 225 -18.13 -8.56 -1.38
C LEU A 225 -16.94 -9.17 -0.65
N ALA A 226 -15.92 -9.66 -1.36
CA ALA A 226 -14.69 -10.16 -0.76
C ALA A 226 -13.97 -9.07 0.02
N LEU A 227 -13.83 -7.88 -0.57
CA LEU A 227 -13.19 -6.74 0.09
C LEU A 227 -13.98 -6.27 1.32
N LEU A 228 -15.32 -6.21 1.23
CA LEU A 228 -16.19 -5.87 2.37
C LEU A 228 -16.10 -6.93 3.48
N ALA A 229 -16.08 -8.21 3.13
CA ALA A 229 -15.92 -9.30 4.08
C ALA A 229 -14.56 -9.23 4.79
N ALA A 230 -13.46 -9.06 4.03
CA ALA A 230 -12.12 -8.91 4.57
C ALA A 230 -12.01 -7.69 5.49
N ALA A 231 -12.59 -6.55 5.09
CA ALA A 231 -12.64 -5.32 5.88
C ALA A 231 -13.43 -5.53 7.19
N THR A 232 -14.54 -6.27 7.14
CA THR A 232 -15.34 -6.57 8.32
C THR A 232 -14.59 -7.48 9.28
N LEU A 233 -13.89 -8.51 8.80
CA LEU A 233 -13.02 -9.38 9.61
C LEU A 233 -11.89 -8.57 10.26
N GLU A 234 -11.20 -7.72 9.50
CA GLU A 234 -10.16 -6.84 10.03
C GLU A 234 -10.72 -5.92 11.12
N SER A 235 -11.92 -5.34 10.91
CA SER A 235 -12.59 -4.49 11.91
C SER A 235 -13.04 -5.25 13.17
N ALA A 236 -13.14 -6.58 13.08
CA ALA A 236 -13.40 -7.48 14.22
C ALA A 236 -12.10 -8.00 14.86
N GLY A 237 -10.94 -7.51 14.46
CA GLY A 237 -9.63 -7.89 14.98
C GLY A 237 -9.09 -9.21 14.42
N LEU A 238 -9.64 -9.71 13.31
CA LEU A 238 -9.23 -10.96 12.69
C LEU A 238 -8.42 -10.71 11.40
N ASN A 239 -7.45 -11.58 11.16
CA ASN A 239 -6.59 -11.51 9.98
C ASN A 239 -7.28 -12.22 8.81
N SER A 240 -7.52 -11.48 7.74
CA SER A 240 -8.21 -11.97 6.56
C SER A 240 -7.26 -12.19 5.38
N VAL A 241 -7.69 -13.09 4.49
CA VAL A 241 -7.02 -13.42 3.23
C VAL A 241 -8.06 -13.36 2.13
N ILE A 242 -7.70 -12.84 0.96
CA ILE A 242 -8.51 -12.91 -0.26
C ILE A 242 -7.79 -13.84 -1.23
N VAL A 243 -8.51 -14.82 -1.75
CA VAL A 243 -8.01 -15.76 -2.76
C VAL A 243 -8.80 -15.52 -4.04
N TYR A 244 -8.12 -15.33 -5.15
CA TYR A 244 -8.80 -15.00 -6.40
C TYR A 244 -8.08 -15.56 -7.63
N GLY A 245 -8.82 -15.75 -8.69
CA GLY A 245 -8.36 -16.09 -10.03
C GLY A 245 -9.15 -15.28 -11.05
N ASP A 246 -9.16 -15.70 -12.30
CA ASP A 246 -9.81 -14.97 -13.38
C ASP A 246 -11.32 -14.77 -13.18
N LYS A 247 -12.00 -15.73 -12.53
CA LYS A 247 -13.46 -15.72 -12.38
C LYS A 247 -13.95 -15.99 -10.96
N GLN A 248 -13.07 -16.44 -10.10
CA GLN A 248 -13.42 -16.92 -8.76
C GLN A 248 -12.79 -16.05 -7.69
N VAL A 249 -13.53 -15.86 -6.62
CA VAL A 249 -13.06 -15.12 -5.44
C VAL A 249 -13.50 -15.86 -4.18
N ALA A 250 -12.61 -15.97 -3.22
CA ALA A 250 -12.89 -16.51 -1.90
C ALA A 250 -12.31 -15.62 -0.81
N VAL A 251 -12.85 -15.72 0.39
CA VAL A 251 -12.36 -15.01 1.57
C VAL A 251 -11.99 -16.02 2.64
N GLY A 252 -10.79 -15.87 3.16
CA GLY A 252 -10.27 -16.66 4.26
C GLY A 252 -10.06 -15.84 5.53
N VAL A 253 -10.04 -16.53 6.66
CA VAL A 253 -9.67 -16.00 7.96
C VAL A 253 -8.64 -16.91 8.61
N TRP A 254 -7.57 -16.35 9.13
CA TRP A 254 -6.65 -17.08 9.98
C TRP A 254 -7.34 -17.47 11.28
N LEU A 255 -7.27 -18.75 11.66
CA LEU A 255 -7.88 -19.25 12.89
C LEU A 255 -7.01 -19.00 14.13
N TYR A 256 -5.87 -18.36 13.95
CA TYR A 256 -4.97 -17.87 15.00
C TYR A 256 -4.29 -16.58 14.49
N SER A 257 -3.56 -15.88 15.34
CA SER A 257 -2.86 -14.64 14.94
C SER A 257 -1.68 -14.94 14.00
N GLY A 258 -1.97 -15.34 12.76
CA GLY A 258 -1.00 -15.65 11.71
C GLY A 258 -1.15 -14.73 10.49
N CYS A 259 -0.18 -14.86 9.57
CA CYS A 259 -0.20 -14.29 8.23
C CYS A 259 0.78 -15.04 7.32
N PHE A 260 0.65 -14.90 6.00
CA PHE A 260 1.63 -15.40 5.04
C PHE A 260 2.93 -14.58 5.08
N GLN A 261 3.97 -15.07 4.39
CA GLN A 261 5.26 -14.36 4.29
C GLN A 261 5.17 -13.17 3.35
N ASP A 262 4.46 -13.33 2.23
CA ASP A 262 4.28 -12.32 1.20
C ASP A 262 2.91 -11.67 1.28
N ILE A 263 2.79 -10.44 0.79
CA ILE A 263 1.52 -9.72 0.72
C ILE A 263 0.62 -10.39 -0.31
N CYS A 264 1.16 -10.61 -1.49
CA CYS A 264 0.49 -11.30 -2.59
C CYS A 264 1.39 -12.43 -3.09
N SER A 265 0.83 -13.62 -3.25
CA SER A 265 1.53 -14.82 -3.73
C SER A 265 0.75 -15.46 -4.86
N ASP A 266 1.48 -15.90 -5.89
CA ASP A 266 0.94 -16.70 -6.99
C ASP A 266 0.98 -18.21 -6.68
N ASP A 267 1.57 -18.60 -5.54
CA ASP A 267 1.64 -20.00 -5.09
C ASP A 267 0.39 -20.38 -4.27
N VAL A 268 -0.67 -20.76 -4.98
CA VAL A 268 -1.95 -21.17 -4.38
C VAL A 268 -1.87 -22.55 -3.71
N GLU A 269 -0.86 -23.37 -4.05
CA GLU A 269 -0.65 -24.69 -3.42
C GLU A 269 -0.38 -24.55 -1.91
N LEU A 270 0.16 -23.41 -1.48
CA LEU A 270 0.35 -23.09 -0.06
C LEU A 270 -0.94 -23.23 0.75
N LEU A 271 -2.12 -22.91 0.17
CA LEU A 271 -3.41 -23.01 0.85
C LEU A 271 -3.68 -24.44 1.34
N SER A 272 -3.33 -25.43 0.53
CA SER A 272 -3.57 -26.84 0.85
C SER A 272 -2.93 -27.24 2.18
N SER A 273 -1.76 -26.69 2.50
CA SER A 273 -1.06 -26.97 3.76
C SER A 273 -1.70 -26.32 5.00
N TYR A 274 -2.50 -25.26 4.81
CA TYR A 274 -3.14 -24.52 5.92
C TYR A 274 -4.60 -24.90 6.15
N VAL A 275 -5.28 -25.43 5.12
CA VAL A 275 -6.70 -25.83 5.19
C VAL A 275 -6.89 -27.33 5.36
N SER A 276 -5.82 -28.14 5.30
CA SER A 276 -5.85 -29.60 5.43
C SER A 276 -6.44 -30.06 6.75
N ASP A 277 -7.11 -31.20 6.74
CA ASP A 277 -7.64 -31.85 7.93
C ASP A 277 -6.51 -32.09 8.96
N GLY A 278 -6.78 -31.69 10.19
CA GLY A 278 -5.84 -31.79 11.31
C GLY A 278 -4.93 -30.57 11.50
N ILE A 279 -4.71 -29.75 10.49
CA ILE A 279 -3.97 -28.48 10.61
C ILE A 279 -4.94 -27.33 10.90
N ASN A 280 -5.93 -27.13 10.06
CA ASN A 280 -7.01 -26.15 10.22
C ASN A 280 -6.52 -24.79 10.76
N ASN A 281 -5.58 -24.17 10.02
CA ASN A 281 -5.03 -22.87 10.37
C ASN A 281 -5.75 -21.73 9.68
N LEU A 282 -6.38 -22.03 8.54
CA LEU A 282 -7.12 -21.08 7.70
C LEU A 282 -8.50 -21.67 7.41
N SER A 283 -9.56 -20.86 7.49
CA SER A 283 -10.92 -21.20 7.11
C SER A 283 -11.38 -20.25 6.02
N CYS A 284 -11.77 -20.77 4.86
CA CYS A 284 -12.14 -19.99 3.70
C CYS A 284 -13.54 -20.34 3.22
N PHE A 285 -14.27 -19.37 2.71
CA PHE A 285 -15.56 -19.55 2.05
C PHE A 285 -15.56 -18.97 0.64
N ASP A 286 -16.35 -19.57 -0.21
CA ASP A 286 -16.54 -19.15 -1.59
C ASP A 286 -17.50 -17.96 -1.65
N VAL A 287 -17.11 -16.89 -2.34
CA VAL A 287 -17.95 -15.69 -2.47
C VAL A 287 -19.15 -15.92 -3.39
N ASP A 288 -19.08 -16.85 -4.35
CA ASP A 288 -20.21 -17.18 -5.22
C ASP A 288 -21.41 -17.71 -4.42
N ASP A 289 -21.15 -18.37 -3.30
CA ASP A 289 -22.22 -18.86 -2.42
C ASP A 289 -23.02 -17.75 -1.76
N LEU A 290 -22.50 -16.51 -1.72
CA LEU A 290 -23.23 -15.34 -1.21
C LEU A 290 -24.35 -14.90 -2.17
N PHE A 291 -24.24 -15.22 -3.46
CA PHE A 291 -25.22 -14.92 -4.50
C PHE A 291 -26.21 -16.05 -4.76
N SER A 292 -26.02 -17.21 -4.11
CA SER A 292 -26.85 -18.38 -4.37
C SER A 292 -28.25 -18.22 -3.79
N ASP A 293 -29.27 -18.54 -4.57
CA ASP A 293 -30.69 -18.60 -4.11
C ASP A 293 -30.93 -19.75 -3.12
N LYS A 294 -30.10 -20.79 -3.17
CA LYS A 294 -30.20 -21.92 -2.27
C LYS A 294 -29.56 -21.59 -0.91
N THR A 295 -30.13 -22.12 0.17
CA THR A 295 -29.51 -22.04 1.49
C THR A 295 -28.21 -22.84 1.50
N VAL A 296 -27.07 -22.13 1.56
CA VAL A 296 -25.74 -22.72 1.68
C VAL A 296 -25.24 -22.51 3.10
N ALA A 297 -24.84 -23.57 3.78
CA ALA A 297 -24.21 -23.49 5.08
C ALA A 297 -22.73 -23.09 4.93
N TYR A 298 -22.15 -22.43 5.94
CA TYR A 298 -20.75 -22.05 5.92
C TYR A 298 -19.81 -23.23 5.64
N SER A 299 -20.03 -24.38 6.28
CA SER A 299 -19.25 -25.60 6.05
C SER A 299 -19.36 -26.15 4.63
N THR A 300 -20.51 -25.93 3.96
CA THR A 300 -20.68 -26.30 2.55
C THR A 300 -19.86 -25.36 1.68
N SER A 301 -19.84 -24.08 1.98
CA SER A 301 -19.03 -23.10 1.26
C SER A 301 -17.53 -23.33 1.43
N GLU A 302 -17.08 -23.77 2.62
CA GLU A 302 -15.70 -24.23 2.82
C GLU A 302 -15.34 -25.40 1.89
N ASN A 303 -16.25 -26.37 1.73
CA ASN A 303 -16.05 -27.49 0.82
C ASN A 303 -16.01 -27.04 -0.66
N HIS A 304 -16.88 -26.10 -1.05
CA HIS A 304 -16.84 -25.53 -2.41
C HIS A 304 -15.50 -24.84 -2.67
N PHE A 305 -15.01 -24.06 -1.72
CA PHE A 305 -13.68 -23.46 -1.79
C PHE A 305 -12.59 -24.52 -2.00
N LEU A 306 -12.58 -25.59 -1.19
CA LEU A 306 -11.58 -26.67 -1.31
C LEU A 306 -11.63 -27.35 -2.67
N GLN A 307 -12.80 -27.60 -3.19
CA GLN A 307 -12.99 -28.18 -4.54
C GLN A 307 -12.41 -27.26 -5.62
N LYS A 308 -12.66 -25.95 -5.52
CA LYS A 308 -12.11 -24.96 -6.46
C LYS A 308 -10.58 -24.84 -6.37
N VAL A 309 -9.99 -24.94 -5.17
CA VAL A 309 -8.53 -25.01 -5.01
C VAL A 309 -7.96 -26.24 -5.71
N GLN A 310 -8.59 -27.42 -5.53
CA GLN A 310 -8.17 -28.65 -6.19
C GLN A 310 -8.31 -28.61 -7.71
N ASN A 311 -9.28 -27.85 -8.23
CA ASN A 311 -9.49 -27.66 -9.66
C ASN A 311 -8.50 -26.66 -10.28
N GLY A 312 -7.77 -25.88 -9.45
CA GLY A 312 -6.91 -24.80 -9.95
C GLY A 312 -7.69 -23.56 -10.41
N ASP A 313 -8.82 -23.26 -9.76
CA ASP A 313 -9.67 -22.12 -10.14
C ASP A 313 -9.18 -20.78 -9.55
N TYR A 314 -8.12 -20.80 -8.74
CA TYR A 314 -7.51 -19.63 -8.11
C TYR A 314 -6.03 -19.51 -8.50
N ASP A 315 -5.58 -18.27 -8.67
CA ASP A 315 -4.24 -17.94 -9.14
C ASP A 315 -3.41 -17.15 -8.11
N LYS A 316 -4.08 -16.42 -7.21
CA LYS A 316 -3.44 -15.49 -6.28
C LYS A 316 -4.02 -15.55 -4.88
N ILE A 317 -3.13 -15.33 -3.91
CA ILE A 317 -3.45 -15.18 -2.50
C ILE A 317 -3.02 -13.78 -2.07
N LEU A 318 -3.90 -13.02 -1.44
CA LEU A 318 -3.61 -11.71 -0.85
C LEU A 318 -3.83 -11.78 0.67
N ASP A 319 -2.78 -11.52 1.45
CA ASP A 319 -2.84 -11.47 2.91
C ASP A 319 -2.94 -10.03 3.41
N ILE A 320 -4.08 -9.69 3.99
CA ILE A 320 -4.36 -8.32 4.45
C ILE A 320 -3.50 -7.98 5.68
N LYS A 321 -3.27 -8.94 6.59
CA LYS A 321 -2.42 -8.72 7.76
C LYS A 321 -0.98 -8.44 7.35
N ARG A 322 -0.44 -9.20 6.40
CA ARG A 322 0.90 -8.97 5.87
C ARG A 322 1.01 -7.60 5.21
N ALA A 323 -0.01 -7.18 4.44
CA ALA A 323 -0.06 -5.86 3.85
C ALA A 323 0.03 -4.75 4.92
N ARG A 324 -0.73 -4.87 6.02
CA ARG A 324 -0.68 -3.91 7.14
C ARG A 324 0.68 -3.90 7.83
N LEU A 325 1.31 -5.06 8.03
CA LEU A 325 2.67 -5.14 8.57
C LEU A 325 3.70 -4.44 7.67
N ASN A 326 3.49 -4.47 6.37
CA ASN A 326 4.31 -3.75 5.37
C ASN A 326 3.84 -2.30 5.16
N ARG A 327 3.00 -1.77 6.08
CA ARG A 327 2.52 -0.38 6.09
C ARG A 327 1.62 -0.01 4.90
N LEU A 328 1.04 -0.98 4.21
CA LEU A 328 -0.03 -0.72 3.26
C LEU A 328 -1.32 -0.46 4.03
N THR A 329 -1.66 0.81 4.17
CA THR A 329 -2.89 1.25 4.84
C THR A 329 -4.07 1.19 3.87
N PRO A 330 -5.32 1.28 4.36
CA PRO A 330 -6.48 1.48 3.49
C PRO A 330 -6.33 2.73 2.60
N LEU A 331 -6.81 2.63 1.37
CA LEU A 331 -6.85 3.77 0.45
C LEU A 331 -7.69 4.89 1.04
N PRO A 332 -7.27 6.15 0.87
CA PRO A 332 -8.08 7.30 1.24
C PRO A 332 -9.42 7.29 0.50
N THR A 333 -10.37 8.06 0.96
CA THR A 333 -11.67 8.18 0.31
C THR A 333 -11.73 9.48 -0.49
N ARG A 334 -12.27 9.40 -1.72
CA ARG A 334 -12.51 10.57 -2.56
C ARG A 334 -13.89 11.13 -2.28
N TYR A 335 -13.98 12.39 -1.91
CA TYR A 335 -15.23 13.10 -1.65
C TYR A 335 -15.48 14.19 -2.66
N LYS A 336 -16.73 14.35 -3.05
CA LYS A 336 -17.15 15.47 -3.89
C LYS A 336 -17.42 16.67 -3.00
N THR A 337 -16.70 17.77 -3.22
CA THR A 337 -16.88 19.06 -2.56
C THR A 337 -17.48 20.07 -3.53
N VAL A 338 -17.81 21.26 -3.05
CA VAL A 338 -18.31 22.36 -3.90
C VAL A 338 -17.25 22.84 -4.91
N LYS A 339 -15.96 22.57 -4.63
CA LYS A 339 -14.82 23.02 -5.44
C LYS A 339 -14.23 21.93 -6.34
N GLY A 340 -14.77 20.71 -6.32
CA GLY A 340 -14.22 19.56 -7.03
C GLY A 340 -14.18 18.32 -6.13
N TYR A 341 -13.25 17.42 -6.42
CA TYR A 341 -13.03 16.22 -5.59
C TYR A 341 -11.82 16.42 -4.67
N GLU A 342 -11.93 15.96 -3.45
CA GLU A 342 -10.84 15.94 -2.46
C GLU A 342 -10.60 14.50 -2.00
N ILE A 343 -9.34 14.17 -1.72
CA ILE A 343 -8.91 12.86 -1.24
C ILE A 343 -8.56 13.01 0.25
N LEU A 344 -9.29 12.31 1.12
CA LEU A 344 -9.09 12.34 2.56
C LEU A 344 -8.67 10.97 3.07
N SER A 345 -7.65 10.92 3.93
CA SER A 345 -7.24 9.68 4.61
C SER A 345 -8.30 9.27 5.64
N GLU A 346 -8.44 7.95 5.88
CA GLU A 346 -9.40 7.43 6.86
C GLU A 346 -9.14 7.92 8.29
N ASP A 347 -7.90 8.30 8.60
CA ASP A 347 -7.52 8.83 9.91
C ASP A 347 -8.07 10.25 10.16
N GLU A 348 -8.50 10.94 9.10
CA GLU A 348 -9.11 12.28 9.17
C GLU A 348 -10.65 12.24 9.20
N THR A 349 -11.25 11.07 8.95
CA THR A 349 -12.72 10.87 8.96
C THR A 349 -13.17 10.20 10.26
N SER A 350 -13.06 10.88 11.40
CA SER A 350 -13.79 10.46 12.59
C SER A 350 -15.26 10.82 12.44
N PRO A 351 -16.22 9.86 12.53
CA PRO A 351 -17.64 10.14 12.36
C PRO A 351 -18.24 11.02 13.47
N ASP A 352 -17.51 11.21 14.57
CA ASP A 352 -17.96 11.96 15.74
C ASP A 352 -17.32 13.35 15.88
N GLU A 353 -16.41 13.74 15.00
CA GLU A 353 -15.86 15.09 14.99
C GLU A 353 -16.51 15.96 13.89
N ALA A 354 -16.98 17.14 14.26
CA ALA A 354 -17.37 18.15 13.29
C ALA A 354 -16.21 18.42 12.32
N PRO A 355 -16.47 18.62 11.01
CA PRO A 355 -15.41 18.86 10.04
C PRO A 355 -14.54 20.03 10.49
N LYS A 356 -13.25 19.78 10.66
CA LYS A 356 -12.27 20.80 11.03
C LYS A 356 -12.24 21.89 9.96
N ASP A 357 -12.11 23.13 10.36
CA ASP A 357 -12.09 24.27 9.46
C ASP A 357 -11.11 24.06 8.30
N LEU A 358 -11.54 24.42 7.08
CA LEU A 358 -10.76 24.35 5.83
C LEU A 358 -9.35 24.98 5.90
N ALA A 359 -9.10 25.85 6.88
CA ALA A 359 -7.79 26.43 7.16
C ALA A 359 -6.76 25.40 7.66
N PHE A 360 -7.23 24.29 8.27
CA PHE A 360 -6.34 23.24 8.81
C PHE A 360 -5.82 22.31 7.70
N VAL A 361 -6.66 21.97 6.73
CA VAL A 361 -6.26 21.11 5.59
C VAL A 361 -5.20 21.78 4.75
N LYS A 362 -5.27 23.11 4.54
CA LYS A 362 -4.23 23.88 3.86
C LYS A 362 -2.88 23.89 4.59
N LYS A 363 -2.87 23.73 5.93
CA LYS A 363 -1.62 23.69 6.72
C LYS A 363 -0.85 22.38 6.57
N ILE A 364 -1.51 21.26 6.26
CA ILE A 364 -0.84 19.96 6.06
C ILE A 364 -0.13 19.92 4.71
N PHE A 365 -0.68 20.59 3.69
CA PHE A 365 -0.12 20.62 2.33
C PHE A 365 0.76 21.84 2.04
N ASN A 366 0.74 22.91 2.85
CA ASN A 366 1.71 23.99 2.76
C ASN A 366 3.00 23.63 3.51
N LEU A 367 3.86 22.87 2.85
CA LEU A 367 5.22 22.53 3.30
C LEU A 367 6.18 23.74 3.39
N GLU A 368 5.73 24.96 3.15
CA GLU A 368 6.52 26.19 3.26
C GLU A 368 6.40 26.89 4.63
N GLY A 369 5.59 26.42 5.55
CA GLY A 369 5.60 26.88 6.93
C GLY A 369 6.76 26.27 7.70
N LYS A 370 7.70 27.09 8.18
CA LYS A 370 8.77 26.68 9.10
C LYS A 370 8.18 25.81 10.21
N LEU A 371 8.41 24.52 10.14
CA LEU A 371 8.09 23.58 11.22
C LEU A 371 8.73 24.10 12.51
N THR A 372 7.98 24.18 13.60
CA THR A 372 8.54 24.49 14.90
C THR A 372 9.64 23.48 15.21
N ARG A 373 10.67 23.90 15.95
CA ARG A 373 11.84 23.10 16.28
C ARG A 373 11.45 21.74 16.89
N ASP A 374 10.39 21.72 17.71
CA ASP A 374 9.86 20.54 18.38
C ASP A 374 9.24 19.52 17.38
N LYS A 375 8.46 19.97 16.39
CA LYS A 375 7.92 19.11 15.34
C LYS A 375 8.98 18.58 14.36
N GLN A 376 10.07 19.32 14.15
CA GLN A 376 11.22 18.81 13.39
C GLN A 376 11.95 17.71 14.17
N TRP A 377 12.07 17.86 15.48
CA TRP A 377 12.65 16.85 16.35
C TRP A 377 11.80 15.61 16.44
N GLU A 378 10.50 15.77 16.62
CA GLU A 378 9.53 14.66 16.66
C GLU A 378 9.57 13.81 15.39
N ARG A 379 9.60 14.44 14.21
CA ARG A 379 9.75 13.71 12.93
C ARG A 379 11.09 13.00 12.80
N ARG A 380 12.19 13.58 13.30
CA ARG A 380 13.51 12.94 13.29
C ARG A 380 13.59 11.76 14.25
N LEU A 381 12.92 11.84 15.39
CA LEU A 381 12.85 10.76 16.37
C LEU A 381 12.01 9.57 15.87
N LEU A 382 10.96 9.83 15.10
CA LEU A 382 10.07 8.82 14.54
C LEU A 382 10.60 8.21 13.22
N ASP A 383 11.66 8.77 12.64
CA ASP A 383 12.29 8.20 11.44
C ASP A 383 13.15 6.99 11.81
N LEU A 384 12.66 5.79 11.49
CA LEU A 384 13.36 4.53 11.71
C LEU A 384 14.35 4.17 10.59
N SER A 385 14.56 5.05 9.62
CA SER A 385 15.53 4.80 8.54
C SER A 385 16.96 4.88 9.05
N LEU A 386 17.89 4.21 8.34
CA LEU A 386 19.34 4.29 8.62
C LEU A 386 19.92 5.71 8.45
N LYS A 387 19.15 6.65 7.90
CA LYS A 387 19.52 8.08 7.83
C LYS A 387 19.28 8.82 9.16
N ASN A 388 18.53 8.21 10.10
CA ASN A 388 18.31 8.76 11.41
C ASN A 388 19.63 8.74 12.20
N SER A 389 20.13 9.90 12.58
CA SER A 389 21.38 10.06 13.31
C SER A 389 21.36 9.44 14.73
N LEU A 390 20.17 9.12 15.26
CA LEU A 390 20.01 8.38 16.52
C LEU A 390 20.20 6.87 16.32
N LEU A 391 19.85 6.34 15.14
CA LEU A 391 20.02 4.92 14.80
C LEU A 391 21.39 4.68 14.15
N ASN A 392 21.88 5.65 13.37
CA ASN A 392 23.20 5.61 12.76
C ASN A 392 24.12 6.65 13.41
N PHE A 393 24.50 6.35 14.62
CA PHE A 393 25.28 7.20 15.48
C PHE A 393 26.74 7.32 15.02
N THR A 394 27.19 8.55 14.78
CA THR A 394 28.58 8.85 14.46
C THR A 394 29.25 9.56 15.64
N PRO A 395 30.30 9.01 16.26
CA PRO A 395 30.93 9.58 17.45
C PRO A 395 31.42 11.04 17.31
N LYS A 396 31.63 11.49 16.06
CA LYS A 396 32.09 12.86 15.78
C LYS A 396 31.05 13.96 16.05
N ASN A 397 29.77 13.62 16.07
CA ASN A 397 28.65 14.58 16.18
C ASN A 397 27.80 14.35 17.43
N ALA A 398 28.34 13.66 18.41
CA ALA A 398 27.61 13.29 19.60
C ALA A 398 28.36 13.69 20.89
N VAL A 399 27.57 13.95 21.88
CA VAL A 399 28.04 14.16 23.24
C VAL A 399 27.73 12.92 24.04
N GLN A 400 28.75 12.33 24.66
CA GLN A 400 28.55 11.17 25.53
C GLN A 400 28.33 11.66 26.95
N ILE A 401 27.18 11.30 27.53
CA ILE A 401 26.92 11.52 28.96
C ILE A 401 27.56 10.36 29.71
N ILE A 402 28.40 10.68 30.68
CA ILE A 402 29.01 9.72 31.60
C ILE A 402 28.22 9.76 32.89
N SER A 403 27.57 8.67 33.24
CA SER A 403 26.85 8.50 34.50
C SER A 403 27.22 7.17 35.14
N VAL A 404 27.24 7.14 36.47
CA VAL A 404 27.47 5.94 37.25
C VAL A 404 26.23 5.03 37.26
N ASP A 405 25.05 5.60 36.98
CA ASP A 405 23.79 4.90 37.05
C ASP A 405 22.84 5.38 35.93
N SER A 406 22.44 4.46 35.08
CA SER A 406 21.53 4.70 33.94
C SER A 406 20.11 5.10 34.37
N ASP A 407 19.65 4.62 35.54
CA ASP A 407 18.30 4.88 36.02
C ASP A 407 18.19 6.32 36.52
N SER A 408 19.25 6.85 37.12
CA SER A 408 19.34 8.27 37.53
C SER A 408 19.29 9.21 36.32
N VAL A 409 19.94 8.84 35.19
CA VAL A 409 19.88 9.63 33.95
C VAL A 409 18.49 9.58 33.37
N TYR A 410 17.86 8.39 33.32
CA TYR A 410 16.49 8.24 32.82
C TYR A 410 15.50 9.08 33.65
N GLN A 411 15.56 9.01 34.97
CA GLN A 411 14.71 9.81 35.85
C GLN A 411 14.93 11.31 35.66
N ALA A 412 16.18 11.74 35.49
CA ALA A 412 16.51 13.14 35.25
C ALA A 412 15.97 13.65 33.91
N VAL A 413 16.03 12.83 32.86
CA VAL A 413 15.47 13.16 31.52
C VAL A 413 13.94 13.21 31.56
N CYS A 414 13.30 12.33 32.31
CA CYS A 414 11.84 12.28 32.45
C CYS A 414 11.28 13.31 33.44
N SER A 415 12.14 14.00 34.20
CA SER A 415 11.74 15.02 35.15
C SER A 415 11.36 16.34 34.42
N PRO A 416 10.33 17.06 34.90
CA PRO A 416 10.02 18.39 34.38
C PRO A 416 11.08 19.46 34.77
N SER A 417 12.05 19.14 35.64
CA SER A 417 13.12 20.01 36.02
C SER A 417 14.29 20.00 35.04
N PRO A 418 14.90 21.13 34.70
CA PRO A 418 16.02 21.15 33.77
C PRO A 418 17.23 20.40 34.34
N MET A 419 17.69 19.40 33.54
CA MET A 419 18.89 18.63 33.84
C MET A 419 20.15 19.52 33.63
N ARG A 420 21.03 19.60 34.64
CA ARG A 420 22.34 20.26 34.48
C ARG A 420 23.37 19.23 34.02
N VAL A 421 23.98 19.50 32.89
CA VAL A 421 25.08 18.71 32.33
C VAL A 421 26.37 19.53 32.50
N THR A 422 27.33 18.99 33.21
CA THR A 422 28.64 19.65 33.45
C THR A 422 29.72 18.96 32.62
N PRO A 423 30.74 19.71 32.14
CA PRO A 423 31.86 19.09 31.43
C PRO A 423 32.64 18.13 32.36
N ALA A 424 32.81 16.88 31.92
CA ALA A 424 33.60 15.92 32.68
C ALA A 424 35.10 16.15 32.49
N ASN A 425 35.84 16.10 33.58
CA ASN A 425 37.30 16.16 33.55
C ASN A 425 37.86 14.75 33.20
N LEU A 426 38.19 14.51 31.94
CA LEU A 426 38.63 13.23 31.45
C LEU A 426 39.96 12.71 32.02
N SER A 427 40.81 13.62 32.46
CA SER A 427 42.11 13.25 33.09
C SER A 427 41.93 12.54 34.41
N SER A 428 40.85 12.80 35.17
CA SER A 428 40.53 12.11 36.41
C SER A 428 39.97 10.70 36.20
N LEU A 429 39.53 10.39 34.98
CA LEU A 429 38.91 9.09 34.59
C LEU A 429 39.89 8.20 33.79
N GLY A 430 41.13 8.65 33.56
CA GLY A 430 42.13 7.88 32.78
C GLY A 430 41.83 7.74 31.30
N ILE A 431 40.95 8.58 30.73
CA ILE A 431 40.52 8.51 29.34
C ILE A 431 41.18 9.62 28.52
N THR A 432 41.94 9.25 27.52
CA THR A 432 42.57 10.15 26.55
C THR A 432 41.76 10.17 25.27
N GLU A 433 40.90 11.15 25.07
CA GLU A 433 40.16 11.30 23.82
C GLU A 433 39.94 12.75 23.38
N LYS A 434 39.75 12.87 22.05
CA LYS A 434 39.62 14.16 21.33
C LYS A 434 38.19 14.70 21.25
N THR A 435 37.17 14.06 21.80
CA THR A 435 35.77 14.47 21.69
C THR A 435 35.29 15.13 22.99
N PRO A 436 34.58 16.26 22.98
CA PRO A 436 34.02 16.87 24.16
C PRO A 436 32.98 15.95 24.82
N ARG A 437 33.06 15.74 26.13
CA ARG A 437 32.17 14.92 26.94
C ARG A 437 31.64 15.74 28.11
N PHE A 438 30.44 15.41 28.53
CA PHE A 438 29.78 16.06 29.67
C PHE A 438 29.33 14.97 30.65
N GLY A 439 29.46 15.24 31.95
CA GLY A 439 29.02 14.36 33.04
C GLY A 439 27.85 14.94 33.79
#